data_6b9543dd9d76eea005c06142c9293e83
#
_entry.id   6b9543dd9d76eea005c06142c9293e83
#
_cell.length_a   1.000
_cell.length_b   1.000
_cell.length_c   1.000
_cell.angle_alpha   90.00
_cell.angle_beta   90.00
_cell.angle_gamma   90.00
#
_symmetry.space_group_name_H-M   'P 1'
#
loop_
_entity.id
_entity.type
_entity.pdbx_description
1 polymer ?
#
loop_
_entity_poly.entity_id
_entity_poly.type
_entity_poly.pdbx_seq_one_letter_code
_entity_poly.pdbx_strand_id
1 'polypeptide(L)'
;MKKRTNTSKKPEADSPRARRSKEERMRFLRQNTWLVLLAVLILVAVILFICVLAGGSPQPSQTDKNEAGKTERYVAGYICADTASVAYYDAQLNEVGTVARGTQITYCTDEVLDKGGVRYYLTYFDSLRYGYLASDAITTDASKVVGETTVYVRTPQNLRIRADGPALGKLVEQGTELPVVGYDYLEDGVVHLYEVRYGGQTGYISGQYTASTLEAATEVYDRFGVYSVHAGRGDPYGGGDAGSLDYYPREKANFEDNVMPVNCYSLYLTCDPEVIGNVEKYIEYAKSTKINAFVVNIMDGTSVGYPSKAYLEYSPTAYEYANNTLEEYQAAIRKIKDAGFYCIGRLTTFNDSFFVSDHPEYAISDASGDPLYIANSYWPSAFCRYVWEYKVELAKEAVETMGFDEIQFDYVRFPDGTYQYESSGNINYHNEYDETKAQAIQRFLMYATDELHDEGVYVGADVFGETCGTYVTSYGQYWPAISNVVDVISGMPYPDHFTQNGSYRPWEHPYDTILDWATSAAKRQSETPSPAVARTWIQAYDAIRYPYNTYGAEEVGAEIQALIDGGLTGGFMTWNAACNLNKLESFRSAFDALE
;
A
#
# COMPACT_ATOMS: atom_id res chain seq x y z
N MET A 1 -33.34 15.92 -61.83
CA MET A 1 -34.38 14.89 -62.12
C MET A 1 -34.38 13.84 -61.03
N LYS A 2 -35.55 13.53 -60.50
CA LYS A 2 -35.96 12.48 -59.54
C LYS A 2 -35.56 12.61 -58.10
N LYS A 3 -36.51 13.18 -57.32
CA LYS A 3 -36.72 13.03 -55.88
C LYS A 3 -36.89 11.55 -55.48
N ARG A 4 -36.28 11.12 -54.37
CA ARG A 4 -36.75 9.97 -53.58
C ARG A 4 -37.07 10.46 -52.19
N THR A 5 -38.35 10.39 -51.87
CA THR A 5 -38.97 10.59 -50.57
C THR A 5 -38.67 9.38 -49.68
N ASN A 6 -38.19 9.64 -48.48
CA ASN A 6 -38.06 8.63 -47.45
C ASN A 6 -39.05 8.95 -46.33
N THR A 7 -40.05 8.09 -46.19
CA THR A 7 -41.11 8.19 -45.17
C THR A 7 -40.59 7.62 -43.84
N SER A 8 -40.48 8.49 -42.82
CA SER A 8 -40.24 8.11 -41.45
C SER A 8 -41.52 7.53 -40.84
N LYS A 9 -41.46 6.29 -40.36
CA LYS A 9 -42.49 5.71 -39.47
C LYS A 9 -42.37 6.36 -38.09
N LYS A 10 -43.43 6.99 -37.62
CA LYS A 10 -43.64 7.40 -36.22
C LYS A 10 -43.87 6.15 -35.36
N PRO A 11 -43.34 6.12 -34.11
CA PRO A 11 -43.74 5.08 -33.16
C PRO A 11 -45.18 5.31 -32.70
N GLU A 12 -45.93 4.22 -32.58
CA GLU A 12 -47.31 4.18 -32.07
C GLU A 12 -47.37 4.70 -30.63
N ALA A 13 -48.32 5.60 -30.41
CA ALA A 13 -48.62 6.15 -29.09
C ALA A 13 -49.36 5.10 -28.25
N ASP A 14 -48.82 4.83 -27.04
CA ASP A 14 -49.44 4.03 -26.00
C ASP A 14 -50.89 4.51 -25.73
N SER A 15 -51.84 3.58 -25.77
CA SER A 15 -53.26 3.87 -25.59
C SER A 15 -53.52 4.36 -24.15
N PRO A 16 -54.53 5.25 -23.93
CA PRO A 16 -54.87 5.78 -22.60
C PRO A 16 -55.23 4.72 -21.56
N ARG A 17 -55.63 3.52 -21.99
CA ARG A 17 -55.96 2.39 -21.11
C ARG A 17 -54.70 1.72 -20.51
N ALA A 18 -53.61 1.65 -21.23
CA ALA A 18 -52.35 1.10 -20.75
C ALA A 18 -51.65 2.04 -19.76
N ARG A 19 -51.77 3.36 -19.92
CA ARG A 19 -51.25 4.37 -18.97
C ARG A 19 -51.98 4.34 -17.66
N ARG A 20 -53.33 4.22 -17.62
CA ARG A 20 -54.08 4.11 -16.40
C ARG A 20 -53.74 2.87 -15.58
N SER A 21 -53.61 1.74 -16.18
CA SER A 21 -53.21 0.49 -15.49
C SER A 21 -51.79 0.56 -14.89
N LYS A 22 -50.86 1.27 -15.53
CA LYS A 22 -49.49 1.44 -15.04
C LYS A 22 -49.42 2.45 -13.87
N GLU A 23 -50.20 3.52 -13.95
CA GLU A 23 -50.30 4.51 -12.86
C GLU A 23 -51.01 3.96 -11.63
N GLU A 24 -52.06 3.16 -11.77
CA GLU A 24 -52.75 2.49 -10.66
C GLU A 24 -51.84 1.46 -9.98
N ARG A 25 -51.04 0.68 -10.73
CA ARG A 25 -50.02 -0.23 -10.18
C ARG A 25 -48.93 0.53 -9.44
N MET A 26 -48.48 1.66 -9.98
CA MET A 26 -47.45 2.49 -9.33
C MET A 26 -47.97 3.20 -8.09
N ARG A 27 -49.27 3.59 -8.06
CA ARG A 27 -49.91 4.13 -6.84
C ARG A 27 -50.05 3.08 -5.76
N PHE A 28 -50.46 1.86 -6.12
CA PHE A 28 -50.57 0.75 -5.17
C PHE A 28 -49.20 0.39 -4.57
N LEU A 29 -48.16 0.35 -5.36
CA LEU A 29 -46.80 0.11 -4.88
C LEU A 29 -46.29 1.23 -3.97
N ARG A 30 -46.56 2.50 -4.31
CA ARG A 30 -46.14 3.63 -3.45
C ARG A 30 -46.93 3.72 -2.13
N GLN A 31 -48.20 3.35 -2.13
CA GLN A 31 -49.02 3.36 -0.90
C GLN A 31 -48.70 2.20 0.04
N ASN A 32 -48.15 1.10 -0.46
CA ASN A 32 -47.86 -0.11 0.31
C ASN A 32 -46.35 -0.45 0.37
N THR A 33 -45.49 0.52 0.09
CA THR A 33 -44.01 0.34 0.13
C THR A 33 -43.54 -0.19 1.49
N TRP A 34 -44.20 0.24 2.58
CA TRP A 34 -43.90 -0.22 3.92
C TRP A 34 -44.28 -1.70 4.14
N LEU A 35 -45.36 -2.22 3.51
CA LEU A 35 -45.73 -3.63 3.56
C LEU A 35 -44.74 -4.51 2.79
N VAL A 36 -44.23 -4.02 1.67
CA VAL A 36 -43.16 -4.72 0.91
C VAL A 36 -41.88 -4.73 1.72
N LEU A 37 -41.48 -3.61 2.32
CA LEU A 37 -40.33 -3.52 3.21
C LEU A 37 -40.48 -4.42 4.44
N LEU A 38 -41.67 -4.48 5.03
CA LEU A 38 -41.96 -5.36 6.16
C LEU A 38 -41.87 -6.84 5.75
N ALA A 39 -42.40 -7.21 4.58
CA ALA A 39 -42.32 -8.56 4.05
C ALA A 39 -40.88 -8.98 3.75
N VAL A 40 -40.04 -8.07 3.21
CA VAL A 40 -38.60 -8.30 2.99
C VAL A 40 -37.89 -8.42 4.34
N LEU A 41 -38.16 -7.57 5.31
CA LEU A 41 -37.58 -7.65 6.66
C LEU A 41 -37.97 -8.96 7.38
N ILE A 42 -39.21 -9.42 7.25
CA ILE A 42 -39.65 -10.71 7.80
C ILE A 42 -38.96 -11.86 7.09
N LEU A 43 -38.77 -11.78 5.75
CA LEU A 43 -38.06 -12.80 4.98
C LEU A 43 -36.59 -12.87 5.39
N VAL A 44 -35.91 -11.71 5.53
CA VAL A 44 -34.54 -11.62 6.03
C VAL A 44 -34.45 -12.12 7.47
N ALA A 45 -35.37 -11.77 8.35
CA ALA A 45 -35.40 -12.27 9.71
C ALA A 45 -35.63 -13.80 9.78
N VAL A 46 -36.47 -14.34 8.90
CA VAL A 46 -36.69 -15.80 8.79
C VAL A 46 -35.46 -16.50 8.24
N ILE A 47 -34.80 -15.90 7.25
CA ILE A 47 -33.51 -16.43 6.72
C ILE A 47 -32.44 -16.37 7.80
N LEU A 48 -32.29 -15.24 8.50
CA LEU A 48 -31.36 -15.11 9.64
C LEU A 48 -31.72 -16.08 10.78
N PHE A 49 -32.99 -16.29 11.08
CA PHE A 49 -33.43 -17.25 12.10
C PHE A 49 -33.22 -18.70 11.67
N ILE A 50 -33.39 -19.02 10.38
CA ILE A 50 -33.02 -20.32 9.80
C ILE A 50 -31.49 -20.47 9.79
N CYS A 51 -30.73 -19.43 9.47
CA CYS A 51 -29.28 -19.42 9.57
C CYS A 51 -28.81 -19.57 11.03
N VAL A 52 -29.48 -18.94 12.01
CA VAL A 52 -29.18 -19.13 13.45
C VAL A 52 -29.58 -20.52 13.94
N LEU A 53 -30.69 -21.08 13.45
CA LEU A 53 -31.10 -22.46 13.77
C LEU A 53 -30.30 -23.54 12.99
N ALA A 54 -29.85 -23.20 11.77
CA ALA A 54 -28.93 -24.04 10.98
C ALA A 54 -27.47 -23.76 11.32
N GLY A 55 -27.17 -22.58 11.90
CA GLY A 55 -25.85 -22.12 12.32
C GLY A 55 -25.45 -22.58 13.71
N GLY A 56 -25.93 -23.72 14.14
CA GLY A 56 -25.19 -24.54 15.08
C GLY A 56 -23.97 -25.08 14.35
N SER A 57 -22.96 -24.22 14.15
CA SER A 57 -21.61 -24.68 13.85
C SER A 57 -21.28 -25.73 14.92
N PRO A 58 -20.90 -26.93 14.58
CA PRO A 58 -20.10 -27.70 15.49
C PRO A 58 -18.72 -27.01 15.51
N GLN A 59 -18.56 -25.99 16.35
CA GLN A 59 -17.24 -25.70 16.85
C GLN A 59 -16.71 -27.02 17.43
N PRO A 60 -15.50 -27.44 17.11
CA PRO A 60 -14.88 -28.52 17.84
C PRO A 60 -14.87 -28.11 19.30
N SER A 61 -15.66 -28.78 20.13
CA SER A 61 -15.68 -28.59 21.57
C SER A 61 -14.24 -28.69 22.06
N GLN A 62 -13.75 -27.62 22.70
CA GLN A 62 -12.54 -27.70 23.50
C GLN A 62 -12.61 -28.96 24.36
N THR A 63 -11.64 -29.79 24.20
CA THR A 63 -11.41 -31.05 24.88
C THR A 63 -11.73 -30.96 26.36
N ASP A 64 -12.75 -31.66 26.79
CA ASP A 64 -12.82 -32.17 28.16
C ASP A 64 -11.64 -33.11 28.39
N LYS A 65 -10.67 -32.63 29.17
CA LYS A 65 -9.60 -33.46 29.69
C LYS A 65 -10.20 -34.40 30.72
N ASN A 66 -10.50 -35.62 30.29
CA ASN A 66 -10.42 -36.83 31.13
C ASN A 66 -10.97 -38.02 30.33
N GLU A 67 -10.06 -38.73 29.68
CA GLU A 67 -10.04 -40.19 29.56
C GLU A 67 -8.85 -40.55 28.66
N ALA A 68 -7.87 -41.19 29.27
CA ALA A 68 -6.72 -41.75 28.58
C ALA A 68 -7.20 -42.86 27.61
N GLY A 69 -7.01 -42.65 26.29
CA GLY A 69 -7.13 -43.70 25.28
C GLY A 69 -8.13 -43.50 24.15
N LYS A 70 -8.78 -42.34 23.97
CA LYS A 70 -9.59 -42.09 22.77
C LYS A 70 -8.81 -41.24 21.77
N THR A 71 -8.51 -41.80 20.62
CA THR A 71 -8.04 -41.14 19.41
C THR A 71 -9.01 -39.99 19.03
N GLU A 72 -8.48 -38.84 18.61
CA GLU A 72 -9.28 -37.71 18.17
C GLU A 72 -10.25 -38.18 17.05
N ARG A 73 -11.54 -37.92 17.22
CA ARG A 73 -12.60 -38.30 16.29
C ARG A 73 -12.51 -37.56 14.94
N TYR A 74 -12.07 -36.33 14.98
CA TYR A 74 -11.93 -35.47 13.82
C TYR A 74 -10.47 -35.07 13.61
N VAL A 75 -9.98 -35.30 12.39
CA VAL A 75 -8.59 -35.05 12.01
C VAL A 75 -8.55 -34.09 10.85
N ALA A 76 -7.71 -33.07 10.94
CA ALA A 76 -7.41 -32.17 9.83
C ALA A 76 -6.52 -32.89 8.80
N GLY A 77 -6.73 -32.63 7.53
CA GLY A 77 -5.96 -33.20 6.43
C GLY A 77 -6.17 -32.43 5.13
N TYR A 78 -5.67 -33.00 4.06
CA TYR A 78 -5.71 -32.42 2.72
C TYR A 78 -6.15 -33.48 1.71
N ILE A 79 -6.78 -33.00 0.62
CA ILE A 79 -7.07 -33.84 -0.55
C ILE A 79 -5.78 -34.15 -1.29
N CYS A 80 -5.42 -35.42 -1.38
CA CYS A 80 -4.23 -35.91 -2.07
C CYS A 80 -4.65 -36.76 -3.27
N ALA A 81 -4.27 -36.38 -4.48
CA ALA A 81 -4.56 -37.15 -5.70
C ALA A 81 -3.55 -36.84 -6.80
N ASP A 82 -3.40 -37.75 -7.76
CA ASP A 82 -2.63 -37.49 -8.99
C ASP A 82 -3.41 -36.67 -10.03
N THR A 83 -4.70 -36.42 -9.77
CA THR A 83 -5.60 -35.62 -10.62
C THR A 83 -5.90 -34.28 -9.97
N ALA A 84 -6.34 -33.32 -10.75
CA ALA A 84 -6.70 -31.97 -10.25
C ALA A 84 -7.87 -31.97 -9.26
N SER A 85 -8.71 -33.01 -9.27
CA SER A 85 -9.82 -33.19 -8.32
C SER A 85 -10.15 -34.64 -8.13
N VAL A 86 -10.82 -34.97 -7.01
CA VAL A 86 -11.33 -36.30 -6.68
C VAL A 86 -12.83 -36.24 -6.48
N ALA A 87 -13.49 -37.40 -6.78
CA ALA A 87 -14.91 -37.56 -6.51
C ALA A 87 -15.17 -37.78 -5.02
N TYR A 88 -16.28 -37.21 -4.50
CA TYR A 88 -16.81 -37.55 -3.17
C TYR A 88 -18.23 -38.08 -3.30
N TYR A 89 -18.67 -38.81 -2.29
CA TYR A 89 -19.81 -39.71 -2.37
C TYR A 89 -20.82 -39.48 -1.25
N ASP A 90 -22.09 -39.86 -1.48
CA ASP A 90 -23.11 -39.95 -0.43
C ASP A 90 -22.90 -41.23 0.47
N ALA A 91 -23.78 -41.41 1.48
CA ALA A 91 -23.74 -42.56 2.36
C ALA A 91 -24.01 -43.91 1.66
N GLN A 92 -24.53 -43.89 0.44
CA GLN A 92 -24.74 -45.07 -0.41
C GLN A 92 -23.59 -45.25 -1.42
N LEU A 93 -22.57 -44.42 -1.34
CA LEU A 93 -21.42 -44.33 -2.26
C LEU A 93 -21.82 -44.10 -3.73
N ASN A 94 -22.85 -43.28 -3.94
CA ASN A 94 -23.07 -42.63 -5.23
C ASN A 94 -22.26 -41.34 -5.30
N GLU A 95 -21.68 -41.08 -6.45
CA GLU A 95 -20.94 -39.83 -6.66
C GLU A 95 -21.86 -38.61 -6.55
N VAL A 96 -21.47 -37.61 -5.74
CA VAL A 96 -22.20 -36.38 -5.49
C VAL A 96 -21.55 -35.21 -6.19
N GLY A 97 -20.24 -35.21 -6.30
CA GLY A 97 -19.47 -34.16 -6.91
C GLY A 97 -17.96 -34.38 -6.80
N THR A 98 -17.20 -33.34 -7.11
CA THR A 98 -15.73 -33.38 -7.02
C THR A 98 -15.20 -32.29 -6.11
N VAL A 99 -14.04 -32.54 -5.51
CA VAL A 99 -13.30 -31.58 -4.68
C VAL A 99 -11.86 -31.49 -5.19
N ALA A 100 -11.31 -30.28 -5.21
CA ALA A 100 -9.98 -30.01 -5.75
C ALA A 100 -8.87 -30.67 -4.90
N ARG A 101 -7.82 -31.12 -5.56
CA ARG A 101 -6.57 -31.51 -4.90
C ARG A 101 -6.06 -30.34 -4.06
N GLY A 102 -5.53 -30.66 -2.88
CA GLY A 102 -4.97 -29.65 -1.99
C GLY A 102 -6.00 -28.99 -1.06
N THR A 103 -7.31 -29.17 -1.30
CA THR A 103 -8.33 -28.65 -0.40
C THR A 103 -8.08 -29.14 1.02
N GLN A 104 -8.03 -28.19 1.97
CA GLN A 104 -7.97 -28.51 3.39
C GLN A 104 -9.30 -29.08 3.85
N ILE A 105 -9.27 -30.15 4.61
CA ILE A 105 -10.44 -30.90 5.02
C ILE A 105 -10.38 -31.28 6.51
N THR A 106 -11.55 -31.56 7.07
CA THR A 106 -11.64 -32.31 8.34
C THR A 106 -12.37 -33.61 8.10
N TYR A 107 -11.80 -34.75 8.46
CA TYR A 107 -12.43 -36.04 8.29
C TYR A 107 -12.62 -36.75 9.62
N CYS A 108 -13.69 -37.57 9.71
CA CYS A 108 -14.05 -38.33 10.89
C CYS A 108 -13.46 -39.75 10.83
N THR A 109 -12.66 -40.16 11.81
CA THR A 109 -12.03 -41.46 11.87
C THR A 109 -12.98 -42.57 12.33
N ASP A 110 -14.12 -42.22 12.94
CA ASP A 110 -15.10 -43.16 13.50
C ASP A 110 -16.26 -43.43 12.53
N GLU A 111 -16.47 -42.58 11.53
CA GLU A 111 -17.52 -42.76 10.52
C GLU A 111 -16.93 -43.21 9.19
N VAL A 112 -16.85 -44.52 9.03
CA VAL A 112 -16.17 -45.17 7.91
C VAL A 112 -17.13 -46.06 7.16
N LEU A 113 -17.16 -45.95 5.83
CA LEU A 113 -17.79 -46.93 4.94
C LEU A 113 -16.71 -47.79 4.30
N ASP A 114 -16.97 -49.07 4.15
CA ASP A 114 -16.06 -50.03 3.51
C ASP A 114 -16.72 -50.58 2.25
N LYS A 115 -16.08 -50.45 1.09
CA LYS A 115 -16.58 -50.99 -0.18
C LYS A 115 -15.41 -51.45 -1.06
N GLY A 116 -15.38 -52.74 -1.34
CA GLY A 116 -14.36 -53.29 -2.22
C GLY A 116 -12.93 -53.20 -1.68
N GLY A 117 -12.76 -53.16 -0.35
CA GLY A 117 -11.46 -53.03 0.32
C GLY A 117 -10.94 -51.59 0.41
N VAL A 118 -11.71 -50.59 -0.06
CA VAL A 118 -11.40 -49.17 0.10
C VAL A 118 -12.25 -48.63 1.25
N ARG A 119 -11.61 -47.87 2.16
CA ARG A 119 -12.30 -47.14 3.22
C ARG A 119 -12.64 -45.75 2.74
N TYR A 120 -13.84 -45.30 3.10
CA TYR A 120 -14.34 -43.96 2.83
C TYR A 120 -14.66 -43.28 4.16
N TYR A 121 -14.01 -42.14 4.43
CA TYR A 121 -14.22 -41.35 5.64
C TYR A 121 -15.23 -40.25 5.39
N LEU A 122 -16.16 -40.04 6.35
CA LEU A 122 -16.98 -38.82 6.32
C LEU A 122 -16.08 -37.60 6.44
N THR A 123 -16.11 -36.77 5.42
CA THR A 123 -15.19 -35.64 5.23
C THR A 123 -15.97 -34.35 5.04
N TYR A 124 -15.54 -33.28 5.71
CA TYR A 124 -16.07 -31.95 5.63
C TYR A 124 -15.09 -31.10 4.82
N PHE A 125 -15.55 -30.54 3.70
CA PHE A 125 -14.76 -29.71 2.79
C PHE A 125 -14.86 -28.23 3.16
N ASP A 126 -16.04 -27.82 3.63
CA ASP A 126 -16.34 -26.51 4.20
C ASP A 126 -17.57 -26.62 5.14
N SER A 127 -18.12 -25.48 5.59
CA SER A 127 -19.28 -25.45 6.48
C SER A 127 -20.58 -25.97 5.86
N LEU A 128 -20.65 -26.12 4.54
CA LEU A 128 -21.85 -26.51 3.80
C LEU A 128 -21.69 -27.81 3.03
N ARG A 129 -20.45 -28.16 2.63
CA ARG A 129 -20.17 -29.35 1.81
C ARG A 129 -19.50 -30.44 2.63
N TYR A 130 -20.09 -31.58 2.59
CA TYR A 130 -19.52 -32.80 3.19
C TYR A 130 -19.91 -34.04 2.38
N GLY A 131 -19.18 -35.11 2.57
CA GLY A 131 -19.45 -36.40 1.92
C GLY A 131 -18.38 -37.45 2.27
N TYR A 132 -18.48 -38.60 1.68
CA TYR A 132 -17.53 -39.69 1.91
C TYR A 132 -16.40 -39.63 0.88
N LEU A 133 -15.18 -39.65 1.35
CA LEU A 133 -13.97 -39.59 0.53
C LEU A 133 -13.12 -40.84 0.75
N ALA A 134 -12.57 -41.39 -0.32
CA ALA A 134 -11.69 -42.55 -0.25
C ALA A 134 -10.42 -42.24 0.56
N SER A 135 -9.99 -43.20 1.38
CA SER A 135 -8.86 -43.00 2.30
C SER A 135 -7.52 -42.74 1.62
N ASP A 136 -7.35 -43.18 0.39
CA ASP A 136 -6.17 -42.93 -0.45
C ASP A 136 -6.13 -41.53 -1.05
N ALA A 137 -7.28 -40.85 -1.06
CA ALA A 137 -7.37 -39.45 -1.44
C ALA A 137 -7.18 -38.48 -0.26
N ILE A 138 -6.83 -38.94 0.93
CA ILE A 138 -6.64 -38.16 2.14
C ILE A 138 -5.20 -38.27 2.63
N THR A 139 -4.58 -37.17 2.99
CA THR A 139 -3.28 -37.14 3.67
C THR A 139 -3.27 -36.08 4.78
N THR A 140 -2.54 -36.37 5.85
CA THR A 140 -2.19 -35.35 6.87
C THR A 140 -0.84 -34.72 6.60
N ASP A 141 -0.14 -35.16 5.58
CA ASP A 141 1.17 -34.67 5.18
C ASP A 141 1.00 -33.65 4.03
N ALA A 142 1.09 -32.40 4.38
CA ALA A 142 0.96 -31.26 3.45
C ALA A 142 1.94 -31.38 2.27
N SER A 143 3.16 -31.88 2.48
CA SER A 143 4.18 -32.00 1.44
C SER A 143 3.78 -32.92 0.27
N LYS A 144 2.78 -33.79 0.48
CA LYS A 144 2.27 -34.71 -0.56
C LYS A 144 1.27 -34.06 -1.52
N VAL A 145 0.78 -32.88 -1.20
CA VAL A 145 -0.22 -32.18 -2.02
C VAL A 145 0.33 -31.00 -2.77
N VAL A 146 1.37 -30.36 -2.27
CA VAL A 146 2.11 -29.33 -3.01
C VAL A 146 3.02 -30.03 -4.02
N GLY A 147 2.76 -29.78 -5.30
CA GLY A 147 3.55 -30.36 -6.39
C GLY A 147 4.87 -29.66 -6.65
N GLU A 148 4.95 -28.39 -6.22
CA GLU A 148 6.14 -27.57 -6.38
C GLU A 148 7.18 -27.93 -5.31
N THR A 149 8.37 -28.29 -5.78
CA THR A 149 9.56 -28.47 -4.92
C THR A 149 10.42 -27.20 -4.90
N THR A 150 10.13 -26.27 -5.79
CA THR A 150 10.83 -24.99 -5.99
C THR A 150 9.84 -23.97 -6.50
N VAL A 151 9.91 -22.75 -5.97
CA VAL A 151 9.21 -21.58 -6.48
C VAL A 151 10.20 -20.45 -6.74
N TYR A 152 9.83 -19.52 -7.60
CA TYR A 152 10.62 -18.35 -7.95
C TYR A 152 9.89 -17.09 -7.50
N VAL A 153 10.61 -16.13 -6.93
CA VAL A 153 10.03 -14.85 -6.51
C VAL A 153 9.61 -14.05 -7.74
N ARG A 154 8.32 -13.75 -7.83
CA ARG A 154 7.71 -12.95 -8.90
C ARG A 154 7.83 -11.45 -8.59
N THR A 155 7.45 -11.07 -7.39
CA THR A 155 7.54 -9.71 -6.87
C THR A 155 8.39 -9.73 -5.61
N PRO A 156 9.41 -8.87 -5.49
CA PRO A 156 10.22 -8.79 -4.29
C PRO A 156 9.35 -8.63 -3.04
N GLN A 157 9.63 -9.43 -2.04
CA GLN A 157 8.88 -9.47 -0.78
C GLN A 157 9.80 -9.92 0.36
N ASN A 158 9.43 -9.57 1.58
CA ASN A 158 10.21 -9.95 2.74
C ASN A 158 9.94 -11.42 3.12
N LEU A 159 10.97 -12.11 3.58
CA LEU A 159 10.82 -13.42 4.20
C LEU A 159 10.24 -13.24 5.61
N ARG A 160 9.23 -14.03 5.98
CA ARG A 160 8.59 -13.99 7.30
C ARG A 160 9.07 -15.13 8.17
N ILE A 161 9.15 -14.93 9.49
CA ILE A 161 9.59 -15.95 10.44
C ILE A 161 8.52 -17.03 10.64
N ARG A 162 7.25 -16.66 10.54
CA ARG A 162 6.06 -17.52 10.60
C ARG A 162 5.03 -17.02 9.61
N ALA A 163 4.04 -17.82 9.30
CA ALA A 163 2.96 -17.46 8.39
C ALA A 163 2.23 -16.15 8.78
N ASP A 164 1.99 -15.98 10.08
CA ASP A 164 1.37 -14.81 10.72
C ASP A 164 2.38 -13.95 11.50
N GLY A 165 3.66 -14.15 11.24
CA GLY A 165 4.72 -13.53 12.01
C GLY A 165 5.38 -12.37 11.26
N PRO A 166 6.23 -11.62 11.97
CA PRO A 166 6.92 -10.48 11.41
C PRO A 166 7.89 -10.89 10.30
N ALA A 167 8.19 -9.95 9.43
CA ALA A 167 9.24 -10.07 8.45
C ALA A 167 10.61 -10.25 9.13
N LEU A 168 11.53 -10.92 8.43
CA LEU A 168 12.89 -11.19 8.91
C LEU A 168 13.88 -10.08 8.51
N GLY A 169 13.40 -8.94 8.03
CA GLY A 169 14.23 -7.85 7.56
C GLY A 169 15.07 -8.20 6.32
N LYS A 170 14.58 -9.12 5.49
CA LYS A 170 15.32 -9.60 4.30
C LYS A 170 14.41 -9.62 3.09
N LEU A 171 14.60 -8.65 2.22
CA LEU A 171 13.96 -8.65 0.91
C LEU A 171 14.53 -9.79 0.05
N VAL A 172 13.66 -10.63 -0.47
CA VAL A 172 14.00 -11.66 -1.44
C VAL A 172 13.71 -11.13 -2.83
N GLU A 173 14.73 -11.07 -3.65
CA GLU A 173 14.70 -10.41 -4.97
C GLU A 173 13.94 -11.22 -6.02
N GLN A 174 13.39 -10.52 -7.03
CA GLN A 174 12.74 -11.15 -8.19
C GLN A 174 13.66 -12.17 -8.86
N GLY A 175 13.08 -13.29 -9.29
CA GLY A 175 13.80 -14.39 -9.93
C GLY A 175 14.58 -15.29 -8.97
N THR A 176 14.58 -14.99 -7.66
CA THR A 176 15.23 -15.86 -6.67
C THR A 176 14.56 -17.23 -6.65
N GLU A 177 15.37 -18.29 -6.76
CA GLU A 177 14.95 -19.68 -6.63
C GLU A 177 14.85 -20.05 -5.15
N LEU A 178 13.69 -20.54 -4.73
CA LEU A 178 13.40 -20.89 -3.35
C LEU A 178 12.99 -22.37 -3.26
N PRO A 179 13.79 -23.23 -2.62
CA PRO A 179 13.39 -24.60 -2.30
C PRO A 179 12.20 -24.59 -1.34
N VAL A 180 11.11 -25.23 -1.76
CA VAL A 180 9.90 -25.40 -0.94
C VAL A 180 10.11 -26.58 0.01
N VAL A 181 9.87 -26.36 1.29
CA VAL A 181 9.93 -27.38 2.35
C VAL A 181 8.57 -27.69 2.95
N GLY A 182 7.57 -26.84 2.70
CA GLY A 182 6.20 -26.99 3.14
C GLY A 182 5.33 -25.82 2.73
N TYR A 183 4.15 -25.74 3.31
CA TYR A 183 3.26 -24.60 3.22
C TYR A 183 2.37 -24.55 4.46
N ASP A 184 1.91 -23.39 4.84
CA ASP A 184 1.11 -23.21 6.04
C ASP A 184 -0.38 -23.05 5.73
N TYR A 185 -0.71 -22.40 4.61
CA TYR A 185 -2.08 -22.11 4.23
C TYR A 185 -2.37 -22.49 2.78
N LEU A 186 -3.44 -23.28 2.59
CA LEU A 186 -3.91 -23.73 1.29
C LEU A 186 -5.44 -23.57 1.22
N GLU A 187 -5.95 -22.86 0.25
CA GLU A 187 -7.37 -22.67 -0.02
C GLU A 187 -7.68 -22.99 -1.48
N ASP A 188 -8.70 -23.81 -1.71
CA ASP A 188 -9.16 -24.23 -3.05
C ASP A 188 -8.04 -24.71 -4.01
N GLY A 189 -6.99 -25.33 -3.44
CA GLY A 189 -5.84 -25.80 -4.21
C GLY A 189 -4.78 -24.73 -4.52
N VAL A 190 -4.95 -23.52 -4.02
CA VAL A 190 -3.98 -22.43 -4.15
C VAL A 190 -3.18 -22.29 -2.87
N VAL A 191 -1.86 -22.30 -2.99
CA VAL A 191 -0.97 -22.08 -1.85
C VAL A 191 -0.87 -20.58 -1.58
N HIS A 192 -1.29 -20.15 -0.39
CA HIS A 192 -1.18 -18.75 0.03
C HIS A 192 0.19 -18.42 0.61
N LEU A 193 0.80 -19.38 1.33
CA LEU A 193 2.12 -19.21 1.95
C LEU A 193 2.97 -20.46 1.71
N TYR A 194 4.13 -20.28 1.11
CA TYR A 194 5.15 -21.32 1.01
C TYR A 194 6.13 -21.23 2.19
N GLU A 195 6.41 -22.35 2.81
CA GLU A 195 7.58 -22.49 3.67
C GLU A 195 8.79 -22.81 2.80
N VAL A 196 9.81 -21.96 2.84
CA VAL A 196 10.97 -21.99 1.93
C VAL A 196 12.28 -21.87 2.68
N ARG A 197 13.39 -22.26 2.02
CA ARG A 197 14.74 -22.04 2.51
C ARG A 197 15.40 -20.88 1.76
N TYR A 198 15.90 -19.90 2.51
CA TYR A 198 16.64 -18.79 1.96
C TYR A 198 17.74 -18.30 2.92
N GLY A 199 18.96 -18.09 2.43
CA GLY A 199 20.07 -17.58 3.24
C GLY A 199 20.42 -18.44 4.46
N GLY A 200 20.17 -19.76 4.40
CA GLY A 200 20.42 -20.70 5.51
C GLY A 200 19.32 -20.72 6.57
N GLN A 201 18.23 -20.02 6.36
CA GLN A 201 17.05 -19.97 7.24
C GLN A 201 15.84 -20.58 6.55
N THR A 202 14.88 -21.04 7.35
CA THR A 202 13.53 -21.39 6.91
C THR A 202 12.61 -20.22 7.23
N GLY A 203 11.76 -19.86 6.30
CA GLY A 203 10.77 -18.81 6.49
C GLY A 203 9.60 -18.94 5.54
N TYR A 204 8.66 -18.01 5.61
CA TYR A 204 7.43 -18.02 4.84
C TYR A 204 7.40 -16.90 3.83
N ILE A 205 6.84 -17.20 2.65
CA ILE A 205 6.73 -16.24 1.56
C ILE A 205 5.34 -16.39 0.91
N SER A 206 4.75 -15.27 0.51
CA SER A 206 3.42 -15.28 -0.11
C SER A 206 3.43 -15.97 -1.46
N GLY A 207 2.54 -16.95 -1.63
CA GLY A 207 2.34 -17.65 -2.89
C GLY A 207 1.86 -16.73 -4.02
N GLN A 208 1.13 -15.67 -3.68
CA GLN A 208 0.65 -14.67 -4.64
C GLN A 208 1.81 -14.01 -5.42
N TYR A 209 2.96 -13.85 -4.78
CA TYR A 209 4.14 -13.18 -5.33
C TYR A 209 5.22 -14.17 -5.76
N THR A 210 4.85 -15.42 -6.02
CA THR A 210 5.74 -16.46 -6.52
C THR A 210 5.24 -17.04 -7.85
N ALA A 211 6.12 -17.70 -8.58
CA ALA A 211 5.80 -18.44 -9.80
C ALA A 211 6.50 -19.80 -9.79
N SER A 212 5.96 -20.77 -10.54
CA SER A 212 6.52 -22.11 -10.65
C SER A 212 7.75 -22.19 -11.57
N THR A 213 8.01 -21.18 -12.38
CA THR A 213 9.16 -21.11 -13.30
C THR A 213 9.84 -19.75 -13.24
N LEU A 214 11.14 -19.72 -13.50
CA LEU A 214 11.93 -18.49 -13.58
C LEU A 214 11.39 -17.55 -14.69
N GLU A 215 10.99 -18.09 -15.83
CA GLU A 215 10.44 -17.33 -16.95
C GLU A 215 9.17 -16.56 -16.52
N ALA A 216 8.23 -17.25 -15.87
CA ALA A 216 7.01 -16.62 -15.37
C ALA A 216 7.29 -15.61 -14.24
N ALA A 217 8.31 -15.86 -13.40
CA ALA A 217 8.69 -14.94 -12.33
C ALA A 217 9.34 -13.64 -12.85
N THR A 218 10.01 -13.70 -14.00
CA THR A 218 10.73 -12.55 -14.58
C THR A 218 9.98 -11.87 -15.72
N GLU A 219 8.78 -12.34 -16.06
CA GLU A 219 7.93 -11.71 -17.06
C GLU A 219 7.50 -10.32 -16.60
N VAL A 220 7.62 -9.31 -17.48
CA VAL A 220 7.20 -7.95 -17.19
C VAL A 220 5.67 -7.85 -17.18
N TYR A 221 5.12 -7.36 -16.07
CA TYR A 221 3.69 -7.09 -15.96
C TYR A 221 3.38 -5.72 -16.56
N ASP A 222 2.91 -5.68 -17.80
CA ASP A 222 2.50 -4.46 -18.49
C ASP A 222 1.06 -4.60 -19.02
N ARG A 223 0.10 -4.68 -18.10
CA ARG A 223 -1.33 -4.85 -18.41
C ARG A 223 -1.88 -3.80 -19.39
N PHE A 224 -1.34 -2.59 -19.31
CA PHE A 224 -1.86 -1.45 -20.08
C PHE A 224 -0.99 -1.13 -21.31
N GLY A 225 0.15 -1.80 -21.50
CA GLY A 225 1.10 -1.57 -22.60
C GLY A 225 1.72 -0.18 -22.57
N VAL A 226 1.87 0.42 -21.39
CA VAL A 226 2.38 1.81 -21.24
C VAL A 226 3.82 1.89 -20.78
N TYR A 227 4.32 0.91 -20.03
CA TYR A 227 5.62 1.01 -19.38
C TYR A 227 6.78 0.85 -20.38
N SER A 228 6.61 0.04 -21.40
CA SER A 228 7.58 -0.08 -22.50
C SER A 228 7.66 1.19 -23.36
N VAL A 229 6.59 2.01 -23.37
CA VAL A 229 6.52 3.29 -24.11
C VAL A 229 7.07 4.44 -23.26
N HIS A 230 6.97 4.31 -21.93
CA HIS A 230 7.54 5.24 -20.96
C HIS A 230 8.99 4.87 -20.62
N ALA A 231 9.77 4.55 -21.64
CA ALA A 231 11.19 4.27 -21.51
C ALA A 231 11.94 5.41 -20.78
N GLY A 232 13.14 5.14 -20.36
CA GLY A 232 13.98 6.15 -19.74
C GLY A 232 14.07 7.42 -20.59
N ARG A 233 14.45 8.52 -20.00
CA ARG A 233 14.52 9.86 -20.60
C ARG A 233 15.48 9.98 -21.80
N GLY A 234 16.14 8.87 -22.21
CA GLY A 234 17.17 8.88 -23.23
C GLY A 234 18.49 9.50 -22.77
N ASP A 235 18.56 9.85 -21.50
CA ASP A 235 19.75 10.34 -20.82
C ASP A 235 20.56 9.14 -20.31
N PRO A 236 21.85 8.99 -20.68
CA PRO A 236 22.68 7.89 -20.19
C PRO A 236 22.88 7.91 -18.67
N TYR A 237 22.54 9.01 -18.01
CA TYR A 237 22.60 9.20 -16.56
C TYR A 237 21.20 9.21 -15.92
N GLY A 238 20.18 8.79 -16.65
CA GLY A 238 18.80 8.69 -16.15
C GLY A 238 18.63 7.67 -15.03
N GLY A 239 17.48 7.71 -14.36
CA GLY A 239 17.15 6.84 -13.23
C GLY A 239 16.92 5.38 -13.60
N GLY A 240 16.84 5.03 -14.87
CA GLY A 240 16.55 3.70 -15.39
C GLY A 240 15.43 3.70 -16.41
N ASP A 241 14.92 2.51 -16.75
CA ASP A 241 13.87 2.28 -17.72
C ASP A 241 12.58 1.87 -17.00
N ALA A 242 11.46 2.50 -17.35
CA ALA A 242 10.16 2.16 -16.79
C ALA A 242 9.78 0.69 -17.02
N GLY A 243 10.14 0.12 -18.18
CA GLY A 243 9.87 -1.28 -18.50
C GLY A 243 10.65 -2.30 -17.66
N SER A 244 11.65 -1.86 -16.89
CA SER A 244 12.44 -2.72 -16.00
C SER A 244 11.96 -2.76 -14.54
N LEU A 245 10.86 -2.04 -14.23
CA LEU A 245 10.31 -1.95 -12.89
C LEU A 245 9.19 -2.99 -12.67
N ASP A 246 8.86 -3.26 -11.43
CA ASP A 246 7.80 -4.22 -11.10
C ASP A 246 6.43 -3.53 -10.97
N TYR A 247 5.48 -3.96 -11.78
CA TYR A 247 4.09 -3.49 -11.76
C TYR A 247 3.10 -4.60 -11.42
N TYR A 248 3.58 -5.73 -10.93
CA TYR A 248 2.67 -6.78 -10.48
C TYR A 248 1.75 -6.23 -9.37
N PRO A 249 0.43 -6.47 -9.45
CA PRO A 249 -0.51 -5.91 -8.48
C PRO A 249 -0.16 -6.32 -7.05
N ARG A 250 -0.14 -5.34 -6.15
CA ARG A 250 0.05 -5.56 -4.71
C ARG A 250 -1.23 -5.20 -3.98
N GLU A 251 -1.60 -6.03 -3.01
CA GLU A 251 -2.73 -5.73 -2.14
C GLU A 251 -2.39 -4.50 -1.28
N LYS A 252 -3.35 -3.56 -1.17
CA LYS A 252 -3.20 -2.39 -0.31
C LYS A 252 -3.64 -2.73 1.11
N ALA A 253 -2.97 -2.15 2.09
CA ALA A 253 -3.31 -2.36 3.49
C ALA A 253 -4.73 -1.85 3.81
N ASN A 254 -5.39 -2.57 4.70
CA ASN A 254 -6.67 -2.19 5.26
C ASN A 254 -6.72 -2.67 6.72
N PHE A 255 -6.36 -1.80 7.64
CA PHE A 255 -6.27 -2.13 9.06
C PHE A 255 -7.60 -1.83 9.76
N GLU A 256 -8.05 -2.75 10.63
CA GLU A 256 -9.29 -2.59 11.40
C GLU A 256 -9.14 -1.51 12.49
N ASP A 257 -7.98 -1.47 13.15
CA ASP A 257 -7.70 -0.58 14.29
C ASP A 257 -7.02 0.74 13.86
N ASN A 258 -6.65 0.89 12.60
CA ASN A 258 -6.00 2.07 12.04
C ASN A 258 -6.67 2.46 10.72
N VAL A 259 -7.64 3.36 10.78
CA VAL A 259 -8.45 3.75 9.61
C VAL A 259 -7.94 5.06 9.01
N MET A 260 -7.40 4.98 7.82
CA MET A 260 -6.98 6.17 7.06
C MET A 260 -8.21 7.00 6.66
N PRO A 261 -8.21 8.33 6.91
CA PRO A 261 -9.29 9.21 6.44
C PRO A 261 -9.39 9.18 4.90
N VAL A 262 -10.61 9.03 4.38
CA VAL A 262 -10.87 9.05 2.92
C VAL A 262 -10.39 10.36 2.30
N ASN A 263 -10.73 11.48 2.94
CA ASN A 263 -10.20 12.80 2.62
C ASN A 263 -9.28 13.22 3.77
N CYS A 264 -7.98 13.15 3.58
CA CYS A 264 -7.00 13.48 4.61
C CYS A 264 -6.48 14.90 4.40
N TYR A 265 -6.88 15.82 5.26
CA TYR A 265 -6.50 17.24 5.23
C TYR A 265 -5.52 17.52 6.35
N SER A 266 -4.22 17.61 6.01
CA SER A 266 -3.16 17.61 7.00
C SER A 266 -2.44 18.96 7.13
N LEU A 267 -2.14 19.33 8.39
CA LEU A 267 -1.17 20.37 8.69
C LEU A 267 0.23 19.76 8.88
N TYR A 268 1.22 20.40 8.29
CA TYR A 268 2.62 20.05 8.50
C TYR A 268 3.19 20.73 9.74
N LEU A 269 3.93 19.98 10.55
CA LEU A 269 4.66 20.46 11.72
C LEU A 269 6.12 19.99 11.65
N THR A 270 7.05 20.94 11.87
CA THR A 270 8.45 20.60 12.10
C THR A 270 8.64 19.94 13.46
N CYS A 271 9.80 19.32 13.68
CA CYS A 271 10.20 18.81 14.98
C CYS A 271 10.95 19.85 15.85
N ASP A 272 10.86 21.13 15.50
CA ASP A 272 11.49 22.20 16.29
C ASP A 272 10.88 22.30 17.69
N PRO A 273 11.69 22.54 18.76
CA PRO A 273 11.20 22.59 20.13
C PRO A 273 10.08 23.63 20.36
N GLU A 274 10.10 24.73 19.61
CA GLU A 274 9.05 25.76 19.69
C GLU A 274 7.72 25.24 19.14
N VAL A 275 7.73 24.46 18.05
CA VAL A 275 6.54 23.86 17.45
C VAL A 275 6.02 22.72 18.33
N ILE A 276 6.89 21.80 18.71
CA ILE A 276 6.55 20.64 19.56
C ILE A 276 6.03 21.11 20.94
N GLY A 277 6.70 22.08 21.57
CA GLY A 277 6.27 22.63 22.87
C GLY A 277 4.97 23.43 22.83
N ASN A 278 4.48 23.82 21.65
CA ASN A 278 3.24 24.58 21.47
C ASN A 278 2.20 23.84 20.61
N VAL A 279 2.28 22.54 20.53
CA VAL A 279 1.42 21.72 19.62
C VAL A 279 -0.07 21.97 19.85
N GLU A 280 -0.50 22.31 21.07
CA GLU A 280 -1.89 22.62 21.39
C GLU A 280 -2.45 23.77 20.56
N LYS A 281 -1.64 24.77 20.21
CA LYS A 281 -2.10 25.91 19.38
C LYS A 281 -2.48 25.45 17.97
N TYR A 282 -1.74 24.49 17.40
CA TYR A 282 -2.04 23.89 16.10
C TYR A 282 -3.26 22.97 16.18
N ILE A 283 -3.40 22.24 17.28
CA ILE A 283 -4.58 21.41 17.57
C ILE A 283 -5.85 22.28 17.68
N GLU A 284 -5.77 23.41 18.42
CA GLU A 284 -6.88 24.36 18.54
C GLU A 284 -7.27 24.96 17.18
N TYR A 285 -6.26 25.34 16.38
CA TYR A 285 -6.49 25.81 15.02
C TYR A 285 -7.17 24.74 14.17
N ALA A 286 -6.64 23.51 14.13
CA ALA A 286 -7.19 22.42 13.35
C ALA A 286 -8.64 22.07 13.77
N LYS A 287 -8.94 22.02 15.07
CA LYS A 287 -10.30 21.82 15.60
C LYS A 287 -11.30 22.88 15.18
N SER A 288 -10.83 24.07 14.85
CA SER A 288 -11.69 25.18 14.40
C SER A 288 -11.86 25.24 12.88
N THR A 289 -11.36 24.25 12.14
CA THR A 289 -11.44 24.11 10.69
C THR A 289 -11.85 22.66 10.32
N LYS A 290 -11.78 22.30 9.05
CA LYS A 290 -12.00 20.92 8.57
C LYS A 290 -10.70 20.08 8.51
N ILE A 291 -9.60 20.59 8.98
CA ILE A 291 -8.34 19.81 9.10
C ILE A 291 -8.57 18.61 10.02
N ASN A 292 -8.13 17.43 9.61
CA ASN A 292 -8.36 16.17 10.32
C ASN A 292 -7.09 15.34 10.54
N ALA A 293 -5.92 15.86 10.13
CA ALA A 293 -4.66 15.16 10.25
C ALA A 293 -3.47 16.11 10.50
N PHE A 294 -2.37 15.54 10.98
CA PHE A 294 -1.08 16.21 11.10
C PHE A 294 0.03 15.36 10.48
N VAL A 295 0.94 16.03 9.76
CA VAL A 295 2.23 15.48 9.38
C VAL A 295 3.28 16.05 10.31
N VAL A 296 3.98 15.22 11.07
CA VAL A 296 4.99 15.66 12.03
C VAL A 296 6.35 15.07 11.66
N ASN A 297 7.38 15.89 11.57
CA ASN A 297 8.72 15.41 11.26
C ASN A 297 9.28 14.54 12.38
N ILE A 298 9.62 13.29 12.06
CA ILE A 298 10.53 12.46 12.84
C ILE A 298 11.96 12.96 12.58
N MET A 299 12.25 13.23 11.30
CA MET A 299 13.54 13.73 10.83
C MET A 299 13.37 14.57 9.56
N ASP A 300 14.12 15.67 9.46
CA ASP A 300 14.24 16.48 8.24
C ASP A 300 15.70 16.91 8.02
N GLY A 301 16.44 16.09 7.27
CA GLY A 301 17.88 16.25 7.09
C GLY A 301 18.64 16.16 8.43
N THR A 302 19.18 17.28 8.91
CA THR A 302 19.86 17.38 10.20
C THR A 302 18.96 17.85 11.34
N SER A 303 17.67 18.03 11.12
CA SER A 303 16.69 18.31 12.16
C SER A 303 16.07 17.00 12.65
N VAL A 304 16.40 16.58 13.86
CA VAL A 304 16.03 15.28 14.45
C VAL A 304 15.04 15.48 15.58
N GLY A 305 13.90 14.78 15.53
CA GLY A 305 12.80 14.99 16.47
C GLY A 305 13.12 14.64 17.90
N TYR A 306 13.69 13.45 18.12
CA TYR A 306 13.96 12.92 19.45
C TYR A 306 15.11 11.89 19.42
N PRO A 307 15.78 11.60 20.55
CA PRO A 307 16.86 10.61 20.63
C PRO A 307 16.26 9.19 20.65
N SER A 308 16.29 8.51 19.51
CA SER A 308 15.80 7.14 19.36
C SER A 308 16.90 6.11 19.56
N LYS A 309 16.54 4.85 19.83
CA LYS A 309 17.50 3.73 19.90
C LYS A 309 18.08 3.44 18.51
N ALA A 310 17.27 3.54 17.45
CA ALA A 310 17.72 3.38 16.08
C ALA A 310 18.80 4.42 15.73
N TYR A 311 18.63 5.69 16.15
CA TYR A 311 19.71 6.67 15.99
C TYR A 311 20.97 6.29 16.77
N LEU A 312 20.81 5.84 18.02
CA LEU A 312 21.98 5.44 18.83
C LEU A 312 22.76 4.29 18.18
N GLU A 313 22.08 3.38 17.49
CA GLU A 313 22.69 2.24 16.80
C GLU A 313 23.31 2.62 15.45
N TYR A 314 22.53 3.36 14.62
CA TYR A 314 22.88 3.59 13.21
C TYR A 314 23.48 4.98 12.94
N SER A 315 23.15 5.99 13.72
CA SER A 315 23.65 7.36 13.56
C SER A 315 23.78 8.08 14.91
N PRO A 316 24.82 7.75 15.70
CA PRO A 316 25.04 8.35 17.01
C PRO A 316 25.06 9.88 17.00
N THR A 317 25.53 10.49 15.91
CA THR A 317 25.49 11.95 15.73
C THR A 317 24.05 12.46 15.72
N ALA A 318 23.12 11.80 15.01
CA ALA A 318 21.70 12.19 15.02
C ALA A 318 21.09 12.06 16.42
N TYR A 319 21.47 11.04 17.17
CA TYR A 319 21.03 10.87 18.56
C TYR A 319 21.47 12.05 19.45
N GLU A 320 22.73 12.49 19.33
CA GLU A 320 23.28 13.60 20.13
C GLU A 320 22.65 14.97 19.77
N TYR A 321 22.24 15.14 18.52
CA TYR A 321 21.66 16.39 18.02
C TYR A 321 20.13 16.40 17.96
N ALA A 322 19.47 15.49 18.68
CA ALA A 322 18.01 15.48 18.76
C ALA A 322 17.47 16.79 19.38
N ASN A 323 16.44 17.34 18.76
CA ASN A 323 15.90 18.66 19.09
C ASN A 323 15.10 18.66 20.41
N ASN A 324 14.44 17.56 20.73
CA ASN A 324 13.60 17.41 21.91
C ASN A 324 14.02 16.18 22.72
N THR A 325 13.60 16.09 23.97
CA THR A 325 13.65 14.82 24.68
C THR A 325 12.61 13.84 24.12
N LEU A 326 12.79 12.54 24.37
CA LEU A 326 11.83 11.52 24.01
C LEU A 326 10.44 11.82 24.57
N GLU A 327 10.39 12.21 25.85
CA GLU A 327 9.15 12.49 26.58
C GLU A 327 8.41 13.72 26.04
N GLU A 328 9.13 14.79 25.68
CA GLU A 328 8.54 16.00 25.11
C GLU A 328 7.91 15.72 23.75
N TYR A 329 8.64 15.03 22.88
CA TYR A 329 8.17 14.69 21.55
C TYR A 329 6.98 13.71 21.64
N GLN A 330 7.08 12.64 22.44
CA GLN A 330 6.00 11.68 22.65
C GLN A 330 4.73 12.34 23.22
N ALA A 331 4.90 13.28 24.18
CA ALA A 331 3.76 14.01 24.74
C ALA A 331 3.05 14.86 23.69
N ALA A 332 3.78 15.46 22.75
CA ALA A 332 3.19 16.24 21.65
C ALA A 332 2.38 15.36 20.69
N ILE A 333 2.95 14.22 20.27
CA ILE A 333 2.23 13.27 19.38
C ILE A 333 0.98 12.73 20.09
N ARG A 334 1.08 12.36 21.37
CA ARG A 334 -0.07 11.90 22.16
C ARG A 334 -1.19 12.94 22.20
N LYS A 335 -0.88 14.22 22.37
CA LYS A 335 -1.90 15.29 22.37
C LYS A 335 -2.62 15.40 21.03
N ILE A 336 -1.92 15.22 19.90
CA ILE A 336 -2.52 15.18 18.57
C ILE A 336 -3.50 14.01 18.48
N LYS A 337 -3.06 12.83 18.87
CA LYS A 337 -3.89 11.60 18.80
C LYS A 337 -5.07 11.65 19.78
N ASP A 338 -4.87 12.09 21.02
CA ASP A 338 -5.94 12.27 22.01
C ASP A 338 -7.00 13.30 21.57
N ALA A 339 -6.59 14.24 20.73
CA ALA A 339 -7.50 15.20 20.11
C ALA A 339 -8.32 14.61 18.92
N GLY A 340 -8.04 13.36 18.52
CA GLY A 340 -8.76 12.62 17.49
C GLY A 340 -8.26 12.86 16.06
N PHE A 341 -7.03 13.36 15.89
CA PHE A 341 -6.43 13.57 14.57
C PHE A 341 -5.63 12.37 14.11
N TYR A 342 -5.69 12.08 12.80
CA TYR A 342 -4.79 11.15 12.15
C TYR A 342 -3.37 11.72 12.13
N CYS A 343 -2.37 10.92 12.51
CA CYS A 343 -1.01 11.39 12.74
C CYS A 343 -0.02 10.68 11.83
N ILE A 344 0.63 11.45 10.95
CA ILE A 344 1.59 10.98 9.95
C ILE A 344 2.99 11.34 10.44
N GLY A 345 3.87 10.33 10.58
CA GLY A 345 5.28 10.54 10.89
C GLY A 345 6.09 10.68 9.60
N ARG A 346 6.66 11.86 9.33
CA ARG A 346 7.50 12.09 8.15
C ARG A 346 8.97 11.99 8.49
N LEU A 347 9.73 11.26 7.67
CA LEU A 347 11.18 11.18 7.79
C LEU A 347 11.88 11.32 6.43
N THR A 348 13.01 12.02 6.40
CA THR A 348 13.90 12.06 5.24
C THR A 348 14.68 10.75 5.13
N THR A 349 14.64 10.13 3.94
CA THR A 349 15.17 8.78 3.71
C THR A 349 16.65 8.83 3.34
N PHE A 350 16.97 9.34 2.14
CA PHE A 350 18.34 9.33 1.60
C PHE A 350 19.01 10.72 1.60
N ASN A 351 18.47 11.68 2.35
CA ASN A 351 19.13 12.94 2.65
C ASN A 351 19.47 12.97 4.13
N ASP A 352 20.70 12.55 4.50
CA ASP A 352 21.08 12.37 5.89
C ASP A 352 22.58 12.60 6.11
N SER A 353 22.94 13.85 6.38
CA SER A 353 24.34 14.23 6.63
C SER A 353 24.90 13.69 7.93
N PHE A 354 24.05 13.43 8.95
CA PHE A 354 24.51 12.85 10.22
C PHE A 354 24.92 11.40 10.04
N PHE A 355 24.09 10.61 9.36
CA PHE A 355 24.44 9.24 9.03
C PHE A 355 25.74 9.16 8.22
N VAL A 356 25.90 10.04 7.22
CA VAL A 356 27.13 10.07 6.41
C VAL A 356 28.34 10.46 7.25
N SER A 357 28.20 11.33 8.26
CA SER A 357 29.32 11.66 9.17
C SER A 357 29.75 10.47 10.02
N ASP A 358 28.80 9.62 10.42
CA ASP A 358 29.06 8.40 11.21
C ASP A 358 29.54 7.24 10.32
N HIS A 359 29.05 7.17 9.07
CA HIS A 359 29.28 6.09 8.12
C HIS A 359 29.62 6.60 6.70
N PRO A 360 30.79 7.25 6.52
CA PRO A 360 31.20 7.78 5.22
C PRO A 360 31.35 6.71 4.12
N GLU A 361 31.57 5.46 4.51
CA GLU A 361 31.67 4.31 3.60
C GLU A 361 30.37 3.98 2.85
N TYR A 362 29.20 4.40 3.38
CA TYR A 362 27.89 4.22 2.73
C TYR A 362 27.41 5.47 2.00
N ALA A 363 28.21 6.53 1.97
CA ALA A 363 27.86 7.76 1.27
C ALA A 363 27.99 7.63 -0.24
N ILE A 364 27.21 8.40 -1.00
CA ILE A 364 27.55 8.69 -2.38
C ILE A 364 28.88 9.45 -2.37
N SER A 365 29.92 8.88 -2.95
CA SER A 365 31.29 9.38 -2.88
C SER A 365 31.86 9.73 -4.25
N ASP A 366 32.99 10.43 -4.26
CA ASP A 366 33.78 10.58 -5.47
C ASP A 366 34.62 9.31 -5.77
N ALA A 367 35.36 9.35 -6.85
CA ALA A 367 36.23 8.23 -7.26
C ALA A 367 37.38 7.93 -6.27
N SER A 368 37.69 8.85 -5.33
CA SER A 368 38.66 8.67 -4.26
C SER A 368 38.06 8.04 -3.01
N GLY A 369 36.73 7.98 -2.92
CA GLY A 369 35.96 7.49 -1.77
C GLY A 369 35.56 8.59 -0.78
N ASP A 370 35.80 9.86 -1.09
CA ASP A 370 35.35 10.98 -0.24
C ASP A 370 33.88 11.28 -0.50
N PRO A 371 33.03 11.46 0.56
CA PRO A 371 31.63 11.79 0.42
C PRO A 371 31.39 13.06 -0.39
N LEU A 372 30.48 13.01 -1.36
CA LEU A 372 30.11 14.15 -2.20
C LEU A 372 29.04 15.01 -1.53
N TYR A 373 29.29 16.33 -1.48
CA TYR A 373 28.29 17.30 -1.06
C TYR A 373 27.46 17.74 -2.27
N ILE A 374 26.21 17.29 -2.33
CA ILE A 374 25.31 17.49 -3.47
C ILE A 374 23.98 18.06 -2.98
N ALA A 375 23.42 19.05 -3.68
CA ALA A 375 22.14 19.67 -3.33
C ALA A 375 22.07 20.09 -1.83
N ASN A 376 23.13 20.71 -1.34
CA ASN A 376 23.30 21.21 0.04
C ASN A 376 23.26 20.13 1.14
N SER A 377 23.58 18.89 0.84
CA SER A 377 23.63 17.80 1.82
C SER A 377 24.66 16.74 1.45
N TYR A 378 24.96 15.84 2.39
CA TYR A 378 25.56 14.55 2.12
C TYR A 378 24.46 13.50 2.05
N TRP A 379 24.64 12.52 1.18
CA TRP A 379 23.64 11.52 0.87
C TRP A 379 24.18 10.11 1.08
N PRO A 380 23.61 9.30 1.98
CA PRO A 380 23.84 7.87 1.95
C PRO A 380 23.30 7.28 0.65
N SER A 381 23.94 6.23 0.16
CA SER A 381 23.52 5.60 -1.08
C SER A 381 22.22 4.82 -0.92
N ALA A 382 21.24 5.09 -1.77
CA ALA A 382 20.01 4.32 -1.83
C ALA A 382 20.20 2.89 -2.37
N PHE A 383 21.35 2.53 -2.89
CA PHE A 383 21.68 1.14 -3.21
C PHE A 383 22.12 0.33 -2.00
N CYS A 384 22.45 0.97 -0.87
CA CYS A 384 22.96 0.31 0.30
C CYS A 384 21.84 -0.25 1.20
N ARG A 385 21.80 -1.57 1.39
CA ARG A 385 20.78 -2.25 2.21
C ARG A 385 20.88 -1.92 3.71
N TYR A 386 22.09 -1.62 4.21
CA TYR A 386 22.29 -1.18 5.58
C TYR A 386 21.58 0.16 5.86
N VAL A 387 21.55 1.07 4.86
CA VAL A 387 20.76 2.33 4.95
C VAL A 387 19.27 2.04 4.99
N TRP A 388 18.80 1.02 4.25
CA TRP A 388 17.41 0.59 4.27
C TRP A 388 16.99 0.10 5.66
N GLU A 389 17.80 -0.81 6.24
CA GLU A 389 17.59 -1.33 7.60
C GLU A 389 17.49 -0.18 8.61
N TYR A 390 18.44 0.75 8.57
CA TYR A 390 18.42 1.93 9.44
C TYR A 390 17.12 2.72 9.34
N LYS A 391 16.69 3.07 8.13
CA LYS A 391 15.49 3.91 7.93
C LYS A 391 14.20 3.20 8.33
N VAL A 392 14.13 1.91 8.11
CA VAL A 392 12.97 1.09 8.49
C VAL A 392 12.95 0.85 10.00
N GLU A 393 14.07 0.54 10.64
CA GLU A 393 14.14 0.40 12.10
C GLU A 393 13.79 1.72 12.82
N LEU A 394 14.24 2.87 12.30
CA LEU A 394 13.83 4.18 12.81
C LEU A 394 12.31 4.39 12.68
N ALA A 395 11.73 4.01 11.55
CA ALA A 395 10.30 4.12 11.30
C ALA A 395 9.49 3.21 12.23
N LYS A 396 9.91 1.94 12.41
CA LYS A 396 9.27 0.97 13.32
C LYS A 396 9.32 1.45 14.77
N GLU A 397 10.48 1.93 15.23
CA GLU A 397 10.60 2.49 16.58
C GLU A 397 9.70 3.72 16.76
N ALA A 398 9.58 4.58 15.74
CA ALA A 398 8.69 5.73 15.79
C ALA A 398 7.21 5.30 15.90
N VAL A 399 6.79 4.26 15.20
CA VAL A 399 5.45 3.68 15.32
C VAL A 399 5.23 3.12 16.73
N GLU A 400 6.13 2.27 17.22
CA GLU A 400 6.02 1.65 18.55
C GLU A 400 5.99 2.70 19.67
N THR A 401 6.85 3.72 19.58
CA THR A 401 7.08 4.68 20.67
C THR A 401 6.06 5.82 20.65
N MET A 402 5.68 6.32 19.46
CA MET A 402 4.83 7.51 19.29
C MET A 402 3.39 7.15 18.93
N GLY A 403 3.16 6.00 18.26
CA GLY A 403 1.86 5.55 17.79
C GLY A 403 1.39 6.31 16.54
N PHE A 404 2.28 6.59 15.61
CA PHE A 404 1.89 7.13 14.30
C PHE A 404 0.93 6.18 13.57
N ASP A 405 -0.01 6.75 12.82
CA ASP A 405 -0.96 5.99 12.01
C ASP A 405 -0.40 5.68 10.61
N GLU A 406 0.56 6.48 10.16
CA GLU A 406 1.21 6.38 8.86
C GLU A 406 2.66 6.85 8.96
N ILE A 407 3.56 6.20 8.22
CA ILE A 407 4.93 6.67 8.01
C ILE A 407 5.06 7.18 6.59
N GLN A 408 5.56 8.40 6.45
CA GLN A 408 5.80 9.06 5.18
C GLN A 408 7.28 9.23 4.92
N PHE A 409 7.78 8.58 3.86
CA PHE A 409 9.16 8.68 3.40
C PHE A 409 9.32 9.83 2.42
N ASP A 410 10.01 10.89 2.84
CA ASP A 410 10.46 11.96 1.93
C ASP A 410 11.94 11.76 1.56
N TYR A 411 12.40 12.46 0.54
CA TYR A 411 13.74 12.25 -0.03
C TYR A 411 14.03 10.77 -0.34
N VAL A 412 12.99 10.02 -0.67
CA VAL A 412 13.08 8.63 -1.15
C VAL A 412 13.48 8.64 -2.63
N ARG A 413 14.71 9.09 -2.86
CA ARG A 413 15.31 9.35 -4.17
C ARG A 413 16.81 9.54 -4.07
N PHE A 414 17.49 9.49 -5.21
CA PHE A 414 18.87 9.98 -5.33
C PHE A 414 18.89 11.51 -5.37
N PRO A 415 20.06 12.15 -5.07
CA PRO A 415 20.18 13.59 -5.23
C PRO A 415 19.99 14.02 -6.69
N ASP A 416 19.35 15.15 -6.89
CA ASP A 416 19.39 15.86 -8.16
C ASP A 416 20.74 16.59 -8.35
N GLY A 417 21.07 16.94 -9.59
CA GLY A 417 22.32 17.67 -9.87
C GLY A 417 23.58 16.80 -9.95
N THR A 418 23.45 15.48 -10.05
CA THR A 418 24.57 14.53 -10.14
C THR A 418 25.24 14.47 -11.52
N TYR A 419 24.59 15.01 -12.55
CA TYR A 419 25.00 14.90 -13.95
C TYR A 419 26.51 15.22 -14.21
N GLN A 420 27.03 16.28 -13.60
CA GLN A 420 28.44 16.67 -13.78
C GLN A 420 29.43 15.64 -13.21
N TYR A 421 29.07 14.98 -12.12
CA TYR A 421 29.90 13.93 -11.52
C TYR A 421 29.82 12.64 -12.34
N GLU A 422 28.62 12.27 -12.78
CA GLU A 422 28.35 11.10 -13.61
C GLU A 422 29.05 11.21 -14.97
N SER A 423 28.91 12.36 -15.64
CA SER A 423 29.55 12.60 -16.96
C SER A 423 31.06 12.62 -16.91
N SER A 424 31.65 13.00 -15.79
CA SER A 424 33.12 12.95 -15.58
C SER A 424 33.62 11.61 -15.07
N GLY A 425 32.72 10.68 -14.70
CA GLY A 425 33.04 9.43 -14.02
C GLY A 425 33.56 9.60 -12.60
N ASN A 426 33.30 10.77 -11.97
CA ASN A 426 33.77 11.08 -10.63
C ASN A 426 32.68 10.91 -9.59
N ILE A 427 31.94 9.78 -9.64
CA ILE A 427 30.93 9.41 -8.65
C ILE A 427 30.93 7.90 -8.46
N ASN A 428 30.77 7.48 -7.22
CA ASN A 428 30.56 6.11 -6.83
C ASN A 428 29.28 6.04 -5.99
N TYR A 429 28.30 5.28 -6.45
CA TYR A 429 27.04 5.05 -5.77
C TYR A 429 27.06 3.79 -4.90
N HIS A 430 28.15 3.03 -4.87
CA HIS A 430 28.26 1.73 -4.16
C HIS A 430 27.14 0.74 -4.56
N ASN A 431 26.83 0.67 -5.85
CA ASN A 431 25.81 -0.22 -6.39
C ASN A 431 26.33 -1.66 -6.51
N GLU A 432 26.08 -2.47 -5.51
CA GLU A 432 26.53 -3.87 -5.45
C GLU A 432 25.53 -4.85 -6.12
N TYR A 433 24.33 -4.38 -6.44
CA TYR A 433 23.23 -5.22 -6.93
C TYR A 433 22.97 -5.09 -8.43
N ASP A 434 23.77 -4.31 -9.15
CA ASP A 434 23.61 -4.03 -10.59
C ASP A 434 22.18 -3.58 -10.95
N GLU A 435 21.59 -2.73 -10.12
CA GLU A 435 20.25 -2.21 -10.29
C GLU A 435 20.23 -0.74 -10.72
N THR A 436 19.16 -0.32 -11.38
CA THR A 436 18.94 1.10 -11.68
C THR A 436 18.52 1.87 -10.44
N LYS A 437 18.66 3.20 -10.47
CA LYS A 437 18.20 4.06 -9.36
C LYS A 437 16.70 3.83 -9.05
N ALA A 438 15.86 3.70 -10.08
CA ALA A 438 14.44 3.48 -9.89
C ALA A 438 14.12 2.09 -9.32
N GLN A 439 14.88 1.06 -9.70
CA GLN A 439 14.75 -0.26 -9.09
C GLN A 439 15.11 -0.22 -7.60
N ALA A 440 16.20 0.47 -7.23
CA ALA A 440 16.57 0.61 -5.82
C ALA A 440 15.49 1.34 -5.01
N ILE A 441 14.94 2.43 -5.53
CA ILE A 441 13.86 3.18 -4.85
C ILE A 441 12.60 2.33 -4.72
N GLN A 442 12.18 1.65 -5.78
CA GLN A 442 10.99 0.78 -5.74
C GLN A 442 11.18 -0.38 -4.74
N ARG A 443 12.34 -1.04 -4.75
CA ARG A 443 12.65 -2.16 -3.86
C ARG A 443 12.77 -1.72 -2.39
N PHE A 444 13.37 -0.54 -2.13
CA PHE A 444 13.34 0.04 -0.80
C PHE A 444 11.90 0.20 -0.29
N LEU A 445 11.02 0.77 -1.12
CA LEU A 445 9.62 0.96 -0.74
C LEU A 445 8.88 -0.37 -0.56
N MET A 446 9.18 -1.41 -1.36
CA MET A 446 8.64 -2.76 -1.14
C MET A 446 9.08 -3.31 0.22
N TYR A 447 10.39 -3.20 0.54
CA TYR A 447 10.93 -3.62 1.82
C TYR A 447 10.28 -2.87 2.99
N ALA A 448 10.24 -1.55 2.91
CA ALA A 448 9.68 -0.71 3.97
C ALA A 448 8.17 -0.93 4.18
N THR A 449 7.42 -1.08 3.08
CA THR A 449 5.97 -1.31 3.13
C THR A 449 5.65 -2.64 3.81
N ASP A 450 6.35 -3.73 3.43
CA ASP A 450 6.13 -5.03 4.05
C ASP A 450 6.46 -5.02 5.56
N GLU A 451 7.56 -4.35 5.97
CA GLU A 451 7.95 -4.24 7.39
C GLU A 451 6.96 -3.41 8.21
N LEU A 452 6.49 -2.28 7.66
CA LEU A 452 5.60 -1.37 8.38
C LEU A 452 4.13 -1.82 8.37
N HIS A 453 3.70 -2.58 7.38
CA HIS A 453 2.40 -3.26 7.42
C HIS A 453 2.31 -4.27 8.56
N ASP A 454 3.42 -4.93 8.91
CA ASP A 454 3.47 -5.81 10.10
C ASP A 454 3.31 -5.03 11.41
N GLU A 455 3.66 -3.74 11.43
CA GLU A 455 3.40 -2.83 12.56
C GLU A 455 1.98 -2.23 12.54
N GLY A 456 1.16 -2.55 11.53
CA GLY A 456 -0.22 -2.09 11.41
C GLY A 456 -0.37 -0.63 10.97
N VAL A 457 0.60 -0.07 10.26
CA VAL A 457 0.58 1.33 9.81
C VAL A 457 0.71 1.45 8.29
N TYR A 458 0.11 2.52 7.76
CA TYR A 458 0.19 2.84 6.33
C TYR A 458 1.55 3.45 5.98
N VAL A 459 1.93 3.29 4.70
CA VAL A 459 3.19 3.82 4.17
C VAL A 459 2.92 4.82 3.05
N GLY A 460 3.47 6.02 3.21
CA GLY A 460 3.45 7.10 2.22
C GLY A 460 4.83 7.36 1.63
N ALA A 461 4.86 7.87 0.40
CA ALA A 461 6.09 8.33 -0.26
C ALA A 461 5.90 9.69 -0.90
N ASP A 462 6.80 10.62 -0.60
CA ASP A 462 6.86 11.94 -1.23
C ASP A 462 7.64 11.87 -2.53
N VAL A 463 7.08 12.45 -3.58
CA VAL A 463 7.67 12.44 -4.92
C VAL A 463 7.62 13.83 -5.55
N PHE A 464 8.63 14.15 -6.37
CA PHE A 464 8.60 15.40 -7.11
C PHE A 464 7.43 15.45 -8.10
N GLY A 465 6.90 16.64 -8.34
CA GLY A 465 5.78 16.85 -9.25
C GLY A 465 5.99 16.30 -10.66
N GLU A 466 7.23 16.27 -11.17
CA GLU A 466 7.53 15.76 -12.51
C GLU A 466 7.43 14.22 -12.66
N THR A 467 7.33 13.48 -11.56
CA THR A 467 7.28 12.01 -11.56
C THR A 467 6.05 11.42 -12.26
N CYS A 468 4.98 12.21 -12.39
CA CYS A 468 3.81 11.86 -13.18
C CYS A 468 4.03 12.02 -14.70
N GLY A 469 5.24 12.35 -15.13
CA GLY A 469 5.64 12.37 -16.54
C GLY A 469 5.65 10.98 -17.18
N THR A 470 6.09 10.93 -18.44
CA THR A 470 6.19 9.71 -19.24
C THR A 470 7.63 9.17 -19.29
N TYR A 471 8.41 9.36 -18.25
CA TYR A 471 9.79 8.93 -18.13
C TYR A 471 10.17 8.72 -16.66
N VAL A 472 11.13 7.85 -16.43
CA VAL A 472 11.79 7.70 -15.13
C VAL A 472 12.71 8.90 -14.91
N THR A 473 12.60 9.56 -13.75
CA THR A 473 13.44 10.72 -13.42
C THR A 473 14.88 10.33 -13.18
N SER A 474 15.82 11.26 -13.35
CA SER A 474 17.26 11.00 -13.17
C SER A 474 17.65 10.62 -11.74
N TYR A 475 16.78 10.91 -10.77
CA TYR A 475 16.95 10.56 -9.36
C TYR A 475 16.15 9.33 -8.92
N GLY A 476 15.59 8.58 -9.87
CA GLY A 476 15.03 7.25 -9.64
C GLY A 476 13.55 7.22 -9.21
N GLN A 477 12.80 8.30 -9.33
CA GLN A 477 11.37 8.30 -9.06
C GLN A 477 10.56 8.14 -10.35
N TYR A 478 9.51 7.30 -10.30
CA TYR A 478 8.52 7.13 -11.35
C TYR A 478 7.16 6.80 -10.73
N TRP A 479 6.16 7.62 -11.02
CA TRP A 479 4.86 7.59 -10.35
C TRP A 479 4.20 6.19 -10.32
N PRO A 480 3.98 5.50 -11.47
CA PRO A 480 3.30 4.20 -11.44
C PRO A 480 4.02 3.14 -10.61
N ALA A 481 5.35 3.11 -10.65
CA ALA A 481 6.15 2.13 -9.93
C ALA A 481 6.11 2.33 -8.41
N ILE A 482 6.08 3.59 -7.95
CA ILE A 482 5.97 3.94 -6.53
C ILE A 482 4.53 3.74 -6.05
N SER A 483 3.55 4.28 -6.80
CA SER A 483 2.14 4.18 -6.47
C SER A 483 1.64 2.72 -6.38
N ASN A 484 2.21 1.82 -7.18
CA ASN A 484 1.85 0.40 -7.13
C ASN A 484 2.27 -0.28 -5.81
N VAL A 485 3.24 0.27 -5.09
CA VAL A 485 3.82 -0.32 -3.88
C VAL A 485 3.22 0.29 -2.61
N VAL A 486 3.32 1.61 -2.44
CA VAL A 486 2.93 2.31 -1.20
C VAL A 486 1.41 2.48 -1.07
N ASP A 487 0.92 2.79 0.13
CA ASP A 487 -0.50 3.07 0.37
C ASP A 487 -0.88 4.50 -0.01
N VAL A 488 0.06 5.43 0.15
CA VAL A 488 -0.13 6.85 -0.16
C VAL A 488 1.02 7.36 -1.03
N ILE A 489 0.71 8.03 -2.13
CA ILE A 489 1.70 8.75 -2.95
C ILE A 489 1.43 10.24 -2.89
N SER A 490 2.47 11.01 -2.60
CA SER A 490 2.35 12.44 -2.31
C SER A 490 3.21 13.26 -3.26
N GLY A 491 2.61 13.76 -4.33
CA GLY A 491 3.28 14.70 -5.23
C GLY A 491 3.53 16.07 -4.59
N MET A 492 4.61 16.73 -4.98
CA MET A 492 5.02 18.05 -4.53
C MET A 492 5.00 19.07 -5.69
N PRO A 493 3.83 19.41 -6.27
CA PRO A 493 3.74 20.29 -7.44
C PRO A 493 3.63 21.77 -7.05
N TYR A 494 4.48 22.27 -6.14
CA TYR A 494 4.40 23.66 -5.71
C TYR A 494 4.50 24.63 -6.91
N PRO A 495 3.53 25.54 -7.13
CA PRO A 495 3.50 26.40 -8.31
C PRO A 495 4.77 27.21 -8.53
N ASP A 496 5.45 27.67 -7.47
CA ASP A 496 6.69 28.43 -7.58
C ASP A 496 7.94 27.58 -7.90
N HIS A 497 7.82 26.26 -7.91
CA HIS A 497 8.88 25.34 -8.36
C HIS A 497 8.81 25.05 -9.87
N PHE A 498 7.68 25.30 -10.52
CA PHE A 498 7.56 25.13 -11.97
C PHE A 498 8.36 26.18 -12.74
N THR A 499 8.81 25.81 -13.92
CA THR A 499 9.56 26.71 -14.79
C THR A 499 8.66 27.75 -15.43
N GLN A 500 9.05 29.02 -15.34
CA GLN A 500 8.40 30.10 -16.08
C GLN A 500 8.47 29.86 -17.60
N ASN A 501 7.35 30.06 -18.30
CA ASN A 501 7.28 29.94 -19.75
C ASN A 501 6.89 31.31 -20.37
N GLY A 502 7.86 32.00 -20.94
CA GLY A 502 7.65 33.35 -21.47
C GLY A 502 7.20 34.31 -20.38
N SER A 503 5.99 34.88 -20.52
CA SER A 503 5.36 35.76 -19.52
C SER A 503 4.50 34.98 -18.51
N TYR A 504 4.22 33.71 -18.76
CA TYR A 504 3.42 32.87 -17.85
C TYR A 504 4.28 32.40 -16.66
N ARG A 505 3.82 32.75 -15.47
CA ARG A 505 4.45 32.38 -14.20
C ARG A 505 3.50 31.47 -13.43
N PRO A 506 3.81 30.20 -13.24
CA PRO A 506 2.93 29.22 -12.60
C PRO A 506 2.41 29.68 -11.22
N TRP A 507 3.23 30.35 -10.42
CA TRP A 507 2.86 30.85 -9.09
C TRP A 507 1.90 32.05 -9.09
N GLU A 508 1.63 32.66 -10.25
CA GLU A 508 0.56 33.66 -10.43
C GLU A 508 -0.76 33.00 -10.86
N HIS A 509 -0.74 31.70 -11.18
CA HIS A 509 -1.86 30.91 -11.70
C HIS A 509 -1.94 29.53 -11.01
N PRO A 510 -2.12 29.47 -9.67
CA PRO A 510 -2.07 28.22 -8.92
C PRO A 510 -3.12 27.21 -9.39
N TYR A 511 -4.36 27.64 -9.66
CA TYR A 511 -5.41 26.75 -10.15
C TYR A 511 -5.03 26.05 -11.47
N ASP A 512 -4.67 26.81 -12.49
CA ASP A 512 -4.35 26.25 -13.81
C ASP A 512 -3.13 25.32 -13.74
N THR A 513 -2.10 25.73 -12.97
CA THR A 513 -0.87 24.96 -12.79
C THR A 513 -1.13 23.63 -12.12
N ILE A 514 -1.91 23.64 -11.04
CA ILE A 514 -2.22 22.41 -10.29
C ILE A 514 -3.23 21.55 -11.05
N LEU A 515 -4.18 22.10 -11.77
CA LEU A 515 -5.14 21.34 -12.59
C LEU A 515 -4.43 20.54 -13.69
N ASP A 516 -3.51 21.16 -14.41
CA ASP A 516 -2.72 20.50 -15.46
C ASP A 516 -1.88 19.37 -14.87
N TRP A 517 -1.25 19.60 -13.72
CA TRP A 517 -0.47 18.60 -13.01
C TRP A 517 -1.36 17.46 -12.48
N ALA A 518 -2.46 17.78 -11.79
CA ALA A 518 -3.37 16.81 -11.22
C ALA A 518 -3.99 15.89 -12.27
N THR A 519 -4.37 16.44 -13.43
CA THR A 519 -4.84 15.67 -14.58
C THR A 519 -3.79 14.67 -15.07
N SER A 520 -2.52 15.08 -15.11
CA SER A 520 -1.41 14.19 -15.48
C SER A 520 -1.18 13.09 -14.44
N ALA A 521 -1.22 13.44 -13.15
CA ALA A 521 -1.07 12.50 -12.05
C ALA A 521 -2.24 11.50 -12.00
N ALA A 522 -3.50 11.97 -12.16
CA ALA A 522 -4.68 11.11 -12.25
C ALA A 522 -4.58 10.11 -13.42
N LYS A 523 -4.03 10.54 -14.55
CA LYS A 523 -3.74 9.64 -15.66
C LYS A 523 -2.74 8.57 -15.27
N ARG A 524 -1.63 8.91 -14.59
CA ARG A 524 -0.66 7.91 -14.11
C ARG A 524 -1.29 6.95 -13.09
N GLN A 525 -2.16 7.45 -12.21
CA GLN A 525 -2.92 6.62 -11.29
C GLN A 525 -3.79 5.59 -12.03
N SER A 526 -4.49 6.00 -13.08
CA SER A 526 -5.34 5.09 -13.87
C SER A 526 -4.55 4.01 -14.64
N GLU A 527 -3.27 4.20 -14.84
CA GLU A 527 -2.34 3.27 -15.50
C GLU A 527 -1.62 2.35 -14.49
N THR A 528 -1.77 2.60 -13.19
CA THR A 528 -1.15 1.82 -12.12
C THR A 528 -2.06 0.64 -11.76
N PRO A 529 -1.54 -0.61 -11.70
CA PRO A 529 -2.37 -1.79 -11.42
C PRO A 529 -3.02 -1.78 -10.03
N SER A 530 -2.27 -1.35 -9.01
CA SER A 530 -2.73 -1.17 -7.63
C SER A 530 -2.39 0.25 -7.16
N PRO A 531 -3.18 1.27 -7.56
CA PRO A 531 -2.83 2.65 -7.27
C PRO A 531 -2.96 2.99 -5.79
N ALA A 532 -1.99 3.73 -5.27
CA ALA A 532 -2.01 4.33 -3.94
C ALA A 532 -3.07 5.45 -3.85
N VAL A 533 -3.43 5.85 -2.65
CA VAL A 533 -4.16 7.11 -2.45
C VAL A 533 -3.23 8.27 -2.81
N ALA A 534 -3.67 9.15 -3.73
CA ALA A 534 -2.91 10.34 -4.08
C ALA A 534 -3.27 11.49 -3.12
N ARG A 535 -2.35 11.84 -2.22
CA ARG A 535 -2.47 12.94 -1.25
C ARG A 535 -1.37 13.96 -1.53
N THR A 536 -1.74 15.13 -2.01
CA THR A 536 -0.82 16.10 -2.61
C THR A 536 -0.33 17.13 -1.61
N TRP A 537 0.95 17.47 -1.64
CA TRP A 537 1.47 18.65 -0.97
C TRP A 537 1.03 19.92 -1.70
N ILE A 538 0.45 20.88 -0.99
CA ILE A 538 0.05 22.19 -1.51
C ILE A 538 0.95 23.30 -0.96
N GLN A 539 1.13 24.36 -1.74
CA GLN A 539 1.94 25.53 -1.36
C GLN A 539 1.20 26.36 -0.32
N ALA A 540 1.58 26.25 0.95
CA ALA A 540 1.00 27.02 2.06
C ALA A 540 1.98 28.11 2.58
N TYR A 541 2.64 28.79 1.65
CA TYR A 541 3.61 29.87 1.90
C TYR A 541 3.63 30.86 0.72
N ASP A 542 4.16 32.07 0.94
CA ASP A 542 4.29 33.06 -0.11
C ASP A 542 5.31 32.64 -1.15
N ALA A 543 5.03 32.89 -2.44
CA ALA A 543 5.91 32.49 -3.52
C ALA A 543 7.32 33.05 -3.35
N ILE A 544 8.34 32.20 -3.48
CA ILE A 544 9.75 32.57 -3.31
C ILE A 544 10.39 33.13 -4.59
N ARG A 545 9.61 33.23 -5.68
CA ARG A 545 10.05 33.79 -6.97
C ARG A 545 9.34 35.10 -7.25
N TYR A 546 10.07 36.03 -7.89
CA TYR A 546 9.50 37.29 -8.31
C TYR A 546 8.32 37.09 -9.29
N PRO A 547 7.16 37.75 -9.07
CA PRO A 547 6.91 38.90 -8.20
C PRO A 547 6.64 38.62 -6.71
N TYR A 548 6.91 37.46 -6.17
CA TYR A 548 6.72 37.11 -4.75
C TYR A 548 5.26 37.25 -4.32
N ASN A 549 4.37 36.55 -5.03
CA ASN A 549 2.96 36.58 -4.74
C ASN A 549 2.66 36.16 -3.30
N THR A 550 1.83 36.94 -2.62
CA THR A 550 1.30 36.54 -1.32
C THR A 550 0.24 35.46 -1.53
N TYR A 551 0.43 34.31 -0.92
CA TYR A 551 -0.56 33.27 -0.88
C TYR A 551 -1.51 33.48 0.30
N GLY A 552 -2.81 33.43 0.03
CA GLY A 552 -3.88 33.52 1.00
C GLY A 552 -4.88 32.39 0.79
N ALA A 553 -6.07 32.54 1.33
CA ALA A 553 -7.12 31.55 1.17
C ALA A 553 -7.58 31.37 -0.28
N GLU A 554 -7.43 32.40 -1.12
CA GLU A 554 -7.79 32.33 -2.55
C GLU A 554 -6.85 31.37 -3.28
N GLU A 555 -5.53 31.51 -3.13
CA GLU A 555 -4.52 30.71 -3.81
C GLU A 555 -4.53 29.26 -3.29
N VAL A 556 -4.58 29.06 -1.97
CA VAL A 556 -4.65 27.74 -1.35
C VAL A 556 -5.97 27.03 -1.72
N GLY A 557 -7.09 27.75 -1.70
CA GLY A 557 -8.38 27.22 -2.14
C GLY A 557 -8.39 26.85 -3.62
N ALA A 558 -7.69 27.64 -4.46
CA ALA A 558 -7.54 27.35 -5.88
C ALA A 558 -6.73 26.07 -6.13
N GLU A 559 -5.65 25.83 -5.39
CA GLU A 559 -4.89 24.56 -5.48
C GLU A 559 -5.75 23.36 -5.05
N ILE A 560 -6.47 23.47 -3.94
CA ILE A 560 -7.36 22.40 -3.45
C ILE A 560 -8.45 22.08 -4.48
N GLN A 561 -9.12 23.10 -5.02
CA GLN A 561 -10.15 22.91 -6.05
C GLN A 561 -9.58 22.27 -7.32
N ALA A 562 -8.39 22.69 -7.74
CA ALA A 562 -7.71 22.15 -8.91
C ALA A 562 -7.35 20.67 -8.73
N LEU A 563 -6.97 20.21 -7.53
CA LEU A 563 -6.75 18.78 -7.24
C LEU A 563 -8.04 17.98 -7.43
N ILE A 564 -9.17 18.48 -6.91
CA ILE A 564 -10.49 17.82 -7.02
C ILE A 564 -10.92 17.75 -8.48
N ASP A 565 -10.85 18.89 -9.21
CA ASP A 565 -11.25 18.98 -10.62
C ASP A 565 -10.34 18.13 -11.53
N GLY A 566 -9.08 17.96 -11.14
CA GLY A 566 -8.09 17.09 -11.79
C GLY A 566 -8.23 15.60 -11.46
N GLY A 567 -9.16 15.23 -10.54
CA GLY A 567 -9.47 13.85 -10.21
C GLY A 567 -8.63 13.24 -9.08
N LEU A 568 -7.95 14.07 -8.26
CA LEU A 568 -7.20 13.61 -7.08
C LEU A 568 -7.99 13.95 -5.81
N THR A 569 -8.55 12.92 -5.16
CA THR A 569 -9.49 13.08 -4.04
C THR A 569 -8.97 12.56 -2.70
N GLY A 570 -7.70 12.17 -2.59
CA GLY A 570 -7.12 11.64 -1.34
C GLY A 570 -6.82 12.70 -0.27
N GLY A 571 -7.14 13.97 -0.54
CA GLY A 571 -6.85 15.09 0.33
C GLY A 571 -5.51 15.79 0.01
N PHE A 572 -5.00 16.53 0.98
CA PHE A 572 -3.77 17.31 0.82
C PHE A 572 -2.98 17.43 2.13
N MET A 573 -1.74 17.87 2.00
CA MET A 573 -0.87 18.27 3.11
C MET A 573 -0.35 19.67 2.84
N THR A 574 -0.33 20.53 3.87
CA THR A 574 0.12 21.92 3.72
C THR A 574 1.64 22.02 3.90
N TRP A 575 2.38 22.44 2.88
CA TRP A 575 3.78 22.78 3.05
C TRP A 575 3.93 24.20 3.58
N ASN A 576 4.16 24.32 4.87
CA ASN A 576 4.48 25.57 5.58
C ASN A 576 5.67 25.33 6.49
N ALA A 577 6.86 25.34 5.91
CA ALA A 577 8.11 24.97 6.60
C ALA A 577 8.37 25.76 7.89
N ALA A 578 7.86 26.99 7.99
CA ALA A 578 8.00 27.83 9.18
C ALA A 578 6.96 27.54 10.27
N CYS A 579 6.00 26.66 10.03
CA CYS A 579 4.86 26.37 10.91
C CYS A 579 4.18 27.65 11.45
N ASN A 580 4.08 28.69 10.62
CA ASN A 580 3.62 30.00 11.04
C ASN A 580 2.09 30.03 11.20
N LEU A 581 1.61 30.09 12.46
CA LEU A 581 0.18 30.14 12.77
C LEU A 581 -0.57 31.32 12.16
N ASN A 582 0.07 32.52 12.07
CA ASN A 582 -0.57 33.68 11.42
C ASN A 582 -0.74 33.43 9.92
N LYS A 583 0.20 32.71 9.31
CA LYS A 583 0.09 32.30 7.91
C LYS A 583 -1.01 31.26 7.72
N LEU A 584 -1.09 30.27 8.59
CA LEU A 584 -2.19 29.30 8.60
C LEU A 584 -3.55 29.99 8.78
N GLU A 585 -3.63 31.01 9.65
CA GLU A 585 -4.86 31.77 9.86
C GLU A 585 -5.31 32.49 8.57
N SER A 586 -4.39 32.94 7.73
CA SER A 586 -4.72 33.55 6.43
C SER A 586 -5.36 32.56 5.44
N PHE A 587 -5.26 31.26 5.67
CA PHE A 587 -5.84 30.18 4.85
C PHE A 587 -7.19 29.67 5.39
N ARG A 588 -7.63 30.13 6.57
CA ARG A 588 -8.79 29.60 7.30
C ARG A 588 -10.01 29.37 6.41
N SER A 589 -10.42 30.38 5.63
CA SER A 589 -11.64 30.26 4.81
C SER A 589 -11.52 29.22 3.70
N ALA A 590 -10.32 28.89 3.23
CA ALA A 590 -10.12 27.76 2.30
C ALA A 590 -10.34 26.42 3.01
N PHE A 591 -9.87 26.28 4.25
CA PHE A 591 -10.03 25.04 5.02
C PHE A 591 -11.45 24.87 5.59
N ASP A 592 -12.18 25.97 5.87
CA ASP A 592 -13.58 25.92 6.29
C ASP A 592 -14.52 25.52 5.14
N ALA A 593 -14.12 25.77 3.89
CA ALA A 593 -14.91 25.47 2.69
C ALA A 593 -14.82 23.98 2.26
N LEU A 594 -13.98 23.15 2.89
CA LEU A 594 -13.86 21.73 2.60
C LEU A 594 -15.16 20.98 2.90
N GLU A 595 -15.45 19.92 2.12
CA GLU A 595 -16.63 19.04 2.31
C GLU A 595 -16.33 17.82 3.19
#